data_84b3597add087c50197ff06124f85f1c
#
_entry.id   84b3597add087c50197ff06124f85f1c
#
_cell.length_a   1.000
_cell.length_b   1.000
_cell.length_c   1.000
_cell.angle_alpha   90.00
_cell.angle_beta   90.00
_cell.angle_gamma   90.00
#
_symmetry.space_group_name_H-M   'P 1'
#
loop_
_entity.id
_entity.type
_entity.pdbx_description
1 polymer ?
#
loop_
_entity_poly.entity_id
_entity_poly.type
_entity_poly.pdbx_seq_one_letter_code
_entity_poly.pdbx_strand_id
1 'polypeptide(L)'
;MMAFPFAATSRPSFIREDVVLYGWKKNSLSESLDSTEYRAAYDAACKRLLSEKSVLARIVKACIPEFKDIDVEDIESFYIEGTPYVSAVPLHRDTSRIVGMNTEDASVLEGTTAFDILFHVLLPKSRERVKVFVDLEAQNKFYPGYPLESRMVYNMCRMVSRQYGTEFKNSRYGEIKKCYSIWICNDPAQECANSMNHYHITEERVAGNMKRNPENYDLISGILITLGDEKQERYEGIFKMLDVLLSNTMEAADKKRILEEEYKIPMTEKFNKEVEDM
;
A
#
# COMPACT_ATOMS: atom_id res chain seq x y z
N MET A 1 56.56 -9.34 2.89
CA MET A 1 56.01 -7.99 2.76
C MET A 1 55.83 -7.69 1.30
N MET A 2 54.68 -8.07 0.72
CA MET A 2 54.38 -7.84 -0.70
C MET A 2 53.14 -6.96 -0.74
N ALA A 3 53.28 -5.75 -1.27
CA ALA A 3 52.24 -4.81 -1.50
C ALA A 3 51.49 -5.14 -2.78
N PHE A 4 50.18 -5.26 -2.73
CA PHE A 4 49.32 -5.33 -3.90
C PHE A 4 48.93 -3.93 -4.34
N PRO A 5 48.99 -3.58 -5.62
CA PRO A 5 48.55 -2.29 -6.12
C PRO A 5 47.01 -2.25 -6.23
N PHE A 6 46.42 -1.22 -5.69
CA PHE A 6 45.03 -0.84 -5.93
C PHE A 6 44.87 -0.46 -7.39
N ALA A 7 44.12 -1.26 -8.14
CA ALA A 7 43.66 -0.86 -9.46
C ALA A 7 42.47 0.08 -9.31
N ALA A 8 42.61 1.31 -9.81
CA ALA A 8 41.55 2.27 -9.95
C ALA A 8 40.55 1.77 -10.98
N THR A 9 39.39 1.31 -10.54
CA THR A 9 38.26 1.02 -11.43
C THR A 9 37.58 2.32 -11.82
N SER A 10 37.64 2.61 -13.12
CA SER A 10 36.96 3.68 -13.81
C SER A 10 35.46 3.69 -13.47
N ARG A 11 34.96 4.87 -13.13
CA ARG A 11 33.51 5.15 -12.99
C ARG A 11 32.83 4.87 -14.33
N PRO A 12 31.69 4.18 -14.34
CA PRO A 12 30.89 4.10 -15.56
C PRO A 12 30.29 5.48 -15.84
N SER A 13 30.49 5.91 -17.07
CA SER A 13 29.94 7.13 -17.64
C SER A 13 28.41 7.08 -17.69
N PHE A 14 27.82 8.13 -17.11
CA PHE A 14 26.57 8.78 -17.47
C PHE A 14 25.57 7.98 -18.32
N ILE A 15 24.53 7.49 -17.67
CA ILE A 15 23.27 7.23 -18.32
C ILE A 15 22.63 8.60 -18.58
N ARG A 16 22.45 8.94 -19.86
CA ARG A 16 21.65 10.08 -20.28
C ARG A 16 20.23 9.91 -19.78
N GLU A 17 19.74 10.90 -19.05
CA GLU A 17 18.36 11.09 -18.72
C GLU A 17 17.58 11.49 -19.99
N ASP A 18 17.08 10.52 -20.73
CA ASP A 18 15.98 10.80 -21.65
C ASP A 18 14.67 10.55 -20.87
N VAL A 19 14.25 11.59 -20.15
CA VAL A 19 12.92 11.65 -19.54
C VAL A 19 11.91 11.82 -20.67
N VAL A 20 11.28 10.74 -21.09
CA VAL A 20 10.06 10.80 -21.91
C VAL A 20 8.93 11.24 -20.99
N LEU A 21 8.75 12.54 -20.87
CA LEU A 21 7.56 13.13 -20.27
C LEU A 21 6.42 13.02 -21.27
N TYR A 22 5.46 12.16 -20.98
CA TYR A 22 4.16 12.19 -21.64
C TYR A 22 3.53 13.58 -21.45
N GLY A 23 3.51 14.37 -22.53
CA GLY A 23 2.62 15.51 -22.68
C GLY A 23 2.89 16.81 -21.94
N TRP A 24 3.96 16.96 -21.15
CA TRP A 24 4.20 18.17 -20.37
C TRP A 24 5.21 19.10 -21.05
N LYS A 25 4.73 20.23 -21.59
CA LYS A 25 5.62 21.33 -22.02
C LYS A 25 6.30 21.93 -20.80
N LYS A 26 7.63 21.89 -20.77
CA LYS A 26 8.42 22.69 -19.83
C LYS A 26 8.07 24.15 -20.02
N ASN A 27 7.61 24.83 -18.97
CA ASN A 27 7.95 26.24 -18.72
C ASN A 27 7.32 26.73 -17.41
N SER A 28 8.12 27.46 -16.67
CA SER A 28 7.85 28.37 -15.55
C SER A 28 7.59 27.74 -14.16
N LEU A 29 8.01 28.49 -13.15
CA LEU A 29 7.87 28.18 -11.73
C LEU A 29 6.40 27.95 -11.32
N SER A 30 5.45 28.62 -12.00
CA SER A 30 4.01 28.46 -11.79
C SER A 30 3.51 27.09 -12.25
N GLU A 31 3.98 26.58 -13.39
CA GLU A 31 3.60 25.24 -13.89
C GLU A 31 4.13 24.11 -12.97
N SER A 32 5.27 24.32 -12.33
CA SER A 32 5.81 23.35 -11.37
C SER A 32 5.06 23.35 -10.04
N LEU A 33 4.54 24.50 -9.59
CA LEU A 33 3.69 24.63 -8.41
C LEU A 33 2.31 23.99 -8.68
N ASP A 34 1.70 24.30 -9.81
CA ASP A 34 0.42 23.71 -10.24
C ASP A 34 0.53 22.17 -10.38
N SER A 35 1.66 21.68 -10.89
CA SER A 35 1.89 20.23 -10.98
C SER A 35 2.06 19.56 -9.63
N THR A 36 2.60 20.25 -8.64
CA THR A 36 2.78 19.71 -7.28
C THR A 36 1.44 19.69 -6.53
N GLU A 37 0.63 20.74 -6.67
CA GLU A 37 -0.73 20.81 -6.10
C GLU A 37 -1.65 19.76 -6.73
N TYR A 38 -1.59 19.60 -8.05
CA TYR A 38 -2.35 18.56 -8.75
C TYR A 38 -1.97 17.15 -8.26
N ARG A 39 -0.68 16.84 -8.13
CA ARG A 39 -0.23 15.53 -7.62
C ARG A 39 -0.70 15.29 -6.20
N ALA A 40 -0.64 16.29 -5.33
CA ALA A 40 -1.12 16.16 -3.96
C ALA A 40 -2.64 15.96 -3.90
N ALA A 41 -3.40 16.65 -4.75
CA ALA A 41 -4.85 16.47 -4.85
C ALA A 41 -5.21 15.08 -5.37
N TYR A 42 -4.53 14.61 -6.41
CA TYR A 42 -4.70 13.26 -6.96
C TYR A 42 -4.37 12.18 -5.91
N ASP A 43 -3.23 12.27 -5.23
CA ASP A 43 -2.86 11.33 -4.16
C ASP A 43 -3.92 11.30 -3.04
N ALA A 44 -4.43 12.46 -2.66
CA ALA A 44 -5.50 12.55 -1.67
C ALA A 44 -6.81 11.91 -2.15
N ALA A 45 -7.18 12.09 -3.43
CA ALA A 45 -8.35 11.45 -4.02
C ALA A 45 -8.20 9.93 -4.08
N CYS A 46 -7.05 9.43 -4.52
CA CYS A 46 -6.73 8.01 -4.53
C CYS A 46 -6.87 7.39 -3.12
N LYS A 47 -6.32 8.02 -2.11
CA LYS A 47 -6.41 7.56 -0.71
C LYS A 47 -7.86 7.52 -0.21
N ARG A 48 -8.68 8.52 -0.56
CA ARG A 48 -10.10 8.52 -0.20
C ARG A 48 -10.86 7.39 -0.88
N LEU A 49 -10.66 7.17 -2.17
CA LEU A 49 -11.29 6.06 -2.90
C LEU A 49 -10.85 4.70 -2.37
N LEU A 50 -9.56 4.49 -2.13
CA LEU A 50 -9.05 3.26 -1.55
C LEU A 50 -9.57 3.01 -0.13
N SER A 51 -9.94 4.05 0.62
CA SER A 51 -10.46 3.93 1.99
C SER A 51 -11.94 3.55 2.07
N GLU A 52 -12.66 3.52 0.95
CA GLU A 52 -14.04 3.06 0.94
C GLU A 52 -14.12 1.56 1.26
N LYS A 53 -15.03 1.18 2.15
CA LYS A 53 -15.12 -0.21 2.66
C LYS A 53 -15.35 -1.22 1.54
N SER A 54 -16.14 -0.87 0.54
CA SER A 54 -16.39 -1.73 -0.62
C SER A 54 -15.12 -2.00 -1.43
N VAL A 55 -14.21 -1.04 -1.54
CA VAL A 55 -12.89 -1.20 -2.17
C VAL A 55 -11.98 -2.02 -1.27
N LEU A 56 -11.88 -1.65 0.01
CA LEU A 56 -11.06 -2.36 0.99
C LEU A 56 -11.44 -3.83 1.14
N ALA A 57 -12.72 -4.18 1.07
CA ALA A 57 -13.17 -5.56 1.14
C ALA A 57 -12.60 -6.42 0.00
N ARG A 58 -12.48 -5.86 -1.20
CA ARG A 58 -11.88 -6.53 -2.36
C ARG A 58 -10.37 -6.66 -2.22
N ILE A 59 -9.71 -5.63 -1.70
CA ILE A 59 -8.28 -5.67 -1.39
C ILE A 59 -8.02 -6.73 -0.31
N VAL A 60 -8.79 -6.74 0.77
CA VAL A 60 -8.70 -7.75 1.85
C VAL A 60 -8.87 -9.16 1.31
N LYS A 61 -9.91 -9.39 0.48
CA LYS A 61 -10.17 -10.70 -0.13
C LYS A 61 -9.00 -11.17 -1.01
N ALA A 62 -8.42 -10.26 -1.77
CA ALA A 62 -7.33 -10.59 -2.68
C ALA A 62 -5.98 -10.80 -1.97
N CYS A 63 -5.73 -10.04 -0.90
CA CYS A 63 -4.41 -9.95 -0.26
C CYS A 63 -4.26 -10.78 1.00
N ILE A 64 -5.33 -11.05 1.73
CA ILE A 64 -5.28 -11.72 3.02
C ILE A 64 -5.82 -13.14 2.87
N PRO A 65 -4.96 -14.18 2.98
CA PRO A 65 -5.33 -15.56 2.66
C PRO A 65 -6.53 -16.09 3.43
N GLU A 66 -6.74 -15.60 4.66
CA GLU A 66 -7.84 -16.00 5.54
C GLU A 66 -9.23 -15.60 4.99
N PHE A 67 -9.29 -14.66 4.05
CA PHE A 67 -10.52 -14.16 3.43
C PHE A 67 -10.81 -14.73 2.04
N LYS A 68 -9.95 -15.61 1.54
CA LYS A 68 -10.06 -16.15 0.17
C LYS A 68 -11.45 -16.70 -0.16
N ASP A 69 -12.05 -17.42 0.79
CA ASP A 69 -13.33 -18.12 0.63
C ASP A 69 -14.53 -17.35 1.22
N ILE A 70 -14.33 -16.10 1.64
CA ILE A 70 -15.39 -15.24 2.20
C ILE A 70 -15.94 -14.34 1.11
N ASP A 71 -17.24 -14.13 1.08
CA ASP A 71 -17.86 -13.20 0.14
C ASP A 71 -17.50 -11.76 0.45
N VAL A 72 -17.36 -10.94 -0.59
CA VAL A 72 -16.91 -9.54 -0.46
C VAL A 72 -17.88 -8.73 0.38
N GLU A 73 -19.17 -8.96 0.22
CA GLU A 73 -20.24 -8.30 0.94
C GLU A 73 -20.18 -8.61 2.45
N ASP A 74 -19.81 -9.84 2.79
CA ASP A 74 -19.60 -10.25 4.18
C ASP A 74 -18.34 -9.60 4.75
N ILE A 75 -17.26 -9.52 3.97
CA ILE A 75 -16.02 -8.83 4.39
C ILE A 75 -16.32 -7.36 4.70
N GLU A 76 -17.02 -6.69 3.81
CA GLU A 76 -17.41 -5.28 3.98
C GLU A 76 -18.25 -5.04 5.23
N SER A 77 -19.26 -5.91 5.45
CA SER A 77 -20.28 -5.70 6.47
C SER A 77 -19.86 -6.18 7.86
N PHE A 78 -19.10 -7.28 7.97
CA PHE A 78 -18.88 -7.99 9.23
C PHE A 78 -17.41 -8.07 9.67
N TYR A 79 -16.46 -7.82 8.77
CA TYR A 79 -15.06 -8.04 9.07
C TYR A 79 -14.21 -6.76 9.07
N ILE A 80 -14.58 -5.72 8.33
CA ILE A 80 -13.91 -4.43 8.40
C ILE A 80 -14.53 -3.58 9.49
N GLU A 81 -13.79 -3.34 10.57
CA GLU A 81 -14.27 -2.58 11.72
C GLU A 81 -14.17 -1.07 11.53
N GLY A 82 -15.22 -0.36 11.97
CA GLY A 82 -15.24 1.08 12.05
C GLY A 82 -15.14 1.80 10.70
N THR A 83 -14.57 3.00 10.73
CA THR A 83 -14.24 3.81 9.54
C THR A 83 -12.74 3.76 9.33
N PRO A 84 -12.26 3.45 8.13
CA PRO A 84 -10.84 3.48 7.81
C PRO A 84 -10.24 4.88 8.03
N TYR A 85 -9.04 4.94 8.59
CA TYR A 85 -8.31 6.19 8.81
C TYR A 85 -7.41 6.46 7.61
N VAL A 86 -7.54 7.67 7.07
CA VAL A 86 -6.70 8.15 5.97
C VAL A 86 -5.71 9.17 6.54
N SER A 87 -4.45 9.09 6.14
CA SER A 87 -3.46 10.08 6.53
C SER A 87 -3.89 11.46 6.04
N ALA A 88 -3.80 12.46 6.89
CA ALA A 88 -4.11 13.84 6.51
C ALA A 88 -3.05 14.31 5.49
N VAL A 89 -3.44 14.43 4.23
CA VAL A 89 -2.68 15.21 3.26
C VAL A 89 -2.90 16.68 3.62
N PRO A 90 -1.88 17.49 3.87
CA PRO A 90 -2.06 18.91 4.18
C PRO A 90 -2.52 19.64 2.91
N LEU A 91 -3.84 19.74 2.72
CA LEU A 91 -4.44 20.49 1.61
C LEU A 91 -4.40 22.01 1.83
N HIS A 92 -4.26 22.50 3.06
CA HIS A 92 -4.00 23.90 3.39
C HIS A 92 -3.46 24.03 4.82
N ARG A 93 -2.68 25.09 5.07
CA ARG A 93 -2.06 25.39 6.38
C ARG A 93 -3.02 25.59 7.56
N ASP A 94 -4.35 25.62 7.32
CA ASP A 94 -5.36 26.00 8.30
C ASP A 94 -6.47 24.96 8.57
N THR A 95 -6.34 23.70 8.11
CA THR A 95 -7.34 22.67 8.45
C THR A 95 -6.90 21.89 9.68
N SER A 96 -7.73 21.98 10.72
CA SER A 96 -7.60 21.26 11.99
C SER A 96 -7.50 19.76 11.78
N ARG A 97 -6.48 19.14 12.41
CA ARG A 97 -6.26 17.70 12.48
C ARG A 97 -7.55 16.96 12.88
N ILE A 98 -7.98 16.01 12.09
CA ILE A 98 -8.98 15.04 12.51
C ILE A 98 -8.32 14.17 13.57
N VAL A 99 -8.88 14.18 14.79
CA VAL A 99 -8.44 13.33 15.89
C VAL A 99 -8.91 11.91 15.58
N GLY A 100 -8.04 11.11 14.99
CA GLY A 100 -8.21 9.68 14.70
C GLY A 100 -7.01 8.88 15.20
N MET A 101 -7.04 7.57 15.04
CA MET A 101 -5.85 6.73 15.29
C MET A 101 -4.67 7.31 14.51
N ASN A 102 -3.54 7.48 15.19
CA ASN A 102 -2.37 8.09 14.57
C ASN A 102 -1.82 7.17 13.47
N THR A 103 -1.93 7.58 12.22
CA THR A 103 -1.29 6.91 11.06
C THR A 103 0.21 7.16 11.04
N GLU A 104 0.71 8.11 11.86
CA GLU A 104 2.12 8.42 11.99
C GLU A 104 2.74 7.62 13.13
N ASP A 105 3.86 7.00 12.87
CA ASP A 105 4.72 6.41 13.86
C ASP A 105 5.99 7.25 13.98
N ALA A 106 6.12 7.98 15.09
CA ALA A 106 7.25 8.84 15.36
C ALA A 106 8.08 8.28 16.51
N SER A 107 9.36 8.06 16.28
CA SER A 107 10.34 7.85 17.32
C SER A 107 11.37 8.99 17.32
N VAL A 108 11.93 9.29 18.49
CA VAL A 108 12.89 10.40 18.66
C VAL A 108 14.14 10.20 17.81
N LEU A 109 14.50 8.94 17.51
CA LEU A 109 15.72 8.58 16.79
C LEU A 109 15.47 8.21 15.32
N GLU A 110 14.30 7.72 14.96
CA GLU A 110 14.01 7.11 13.64
C GLU A 110 13.11 7.98 12.74
N GLY A 111 12.62 9.10 13.28
CA GLY A 111 11.70 9.96 12.55
C GLY A 111 10.25 9.43 12.49
N THR A 112 9.43 10.09 11.70
CA THR A 112 8.00 9.75 11.53
C THR A 112 7.82 8.86 10.31
N THR A 113 7.16 7.72 10.51
CA THR A 113 6.64 6.88 9.42
C THR A 113 5.14 7.13 9.32
N ALA A 114 4.66 7.56 8.17
CA ALA A 114 3.24 7.73 7.89
C ALA A 114 2.74 6.57 7.02
N PHE A 115 1.54 6.10 7.30
CA PHE A 115 0.81 5.12 6.50
C PHE A 115 -0.38 5.81 5.86
N ASP A 116 -0.68 5.48 4.62
CA ASP A 116 -1.74 6.14 3.89
C ASP A 116 -3.12 5.81 4.46
N ILE A 117 -3.41 4.54 4.65
CA ILE A 117 -4.69 4.05 5.16
C ILE A 117 -4.44 3.02 6.26
N LEU A 118 -5.11 3.18 7.40
CA LEU A 118 -5.09 2.24 8.51
C LEU A 118 -6.51 1.82 8.86
N PHE A 119 -6.74 0.53 8.96
CA PHE A 119 -8.00 -0.03 9.45
C PHE A 119 -7.79 -1.35 10.18
N HIS A 120 -8.86 -1.87 10.80
CA HIS A 120 -8.84 -3.15 11.47
C HIS A 120 -9.75 -4.14 10.78
N VAL A 121 -9.33 -5.40 10.79
CA VAL A 121 -10.09 -6.51 10.25
C VAL A 121 -10.22 -7.60 11.31
N LEU A 122 -11.38 -8.22 11.40
CA LEU A 122 -11.59 -9.40 12.23
C LEU A 122 -11.32 -10.65 11.40
N LEU A 123 -10.35 -11.47 11.80
CA LEU A 123 -10.07 -12.71 11.07
C LEU A 123 -11.27 -13.69 11.14
N PRO A 124 -11.63 -14.35 10.02
CA PRO A 124 -12.87 -15.13 9.95
C PRO A 124 -12.98 -16.25 10.99
N LYS A 125 -11.90 -16.98 11.21
CA LYS A 125 -11.89 -18.17 12.12
C LYS A 125 -11.68 -17.80 13.57
N SER A 126 -10.64 -17.03 13.86
CA SER A 126 -10.23 -16.68 15.23
C SER A 126 -11.04 -15.51 15.80
N ARG A 127 -11.68 -14.70 14.96
CA ARG A 127 -12.28 -13.39 15.32
C ARG A 127 -11.26 -12.45 15.94
N GLU A 128 -9.98 -12.75 15.74
CA GLU A 128 -8.89 -11.91 16.18
C GLU A 128 -8.86 -10.62 15.37
N ARG A 129 -8.67 -9.51 16.08
CA ARG A 129 -8.54 -8.18 15.48
C ARG A 129 -7.11 -7.97 15.02
N VAL A 130 -6.91 -7.84 13.72
CA VAL A 130 -5.60 -7.54 13.12
C VAL A 130 -5.57 -6.14 12.54
N LYS A 131 -4.39 -5.54 12.49
CA LYS A 131 -4.16 -4.24 11.87
C LYS A 131 -3.78 -4.44 10.42
N VAL A 132 -4.44 -3.70 9.54
CA VAL A 132 -4.13 -3.67 8.11
C VAL A 132 -3.77 -2.24 7.72
N PHE A 133 -2.63 -2.10 7.07
CA PHE A 133 -2.17 -0.85 6.50
C PHE A 133 -2.18 -0.98 4.98
N VAL A 134 -2.64 0.05 4.29
CA VAL A 134 -2.52 0.15 2.84
C VAL A 134 -1.69 1.39 2.54
N ASP A 135 -0.59 1.19 1.86
CA ASP A 135 0.28 2.24 1.37
C ASP A 135 0.16 2.32 -0.16
N LEU A 136 -0.15 3.50 -0.67
CA LEU A 136 -0.15 3.79 -2.09
C LEU A 136 1.19 4.39 -2.48
N GLU A 137 2.03 3.62 -3.12
CA GLU A 137 3.27 4.12 -3.70
C GLU A 137 2.96 4.71 -5.10
N ALA A 138 2.45 5.95 -5.10
CA ALA A 138 2.10 6.70 -6.32
C ALA A 138 3.32 7.33 -7.00
N GLN A 139 4.54 7.04 -6.54
CA GLN A 139 5.75 7.61 -7.13
C GLN A 139 6.05 6.96 -8.47
N ASN A 140 6.24 7.80 -9.48
CA ASN A 140 6.61 7.47 -10.86
C ASN A 140 7.98 6.77 -10.98
N LYS A 141 8.47 6.07 -9.96
CA LYS A 141 9.72 5.31 -9.97
C LYS A 141 9.55 4.08 -9.10
N PHE A 142 9.47 2.93 -9.74
CA PHE A 142 9.58 1.62 -9.08
C PHE A 142 10.85 1.50 -8.20
N TYR A 143 11.87 2.30 -8.53
CA TYR A 143 13.11 2.42 -7.76
C TYR A 143 13.29 3.85 -7.24
N PRO A 144 12.77 4.19 -6.06
CA PRO A 144 12.98 5.51 -5.44
C PRO A 144 14.39 5.72 -4.88
N GLY A 145 15.35 4.86 -5.24
CA GLY A 145 16.72 4.86 -4.74
C GLY A 145 16.99 3.74 -3.71
N TYR A 146 15.97 2.96 -3.40
CA TYR A 146 16.04 1.78 -2.51
C TYR A 146 14.98 0.74 -2.92
N PRO A 147 15.16 -0.56 -2.55
CA PRO A 147 14.13 -1.57 -2.78
C PRO A 147 12.86 -1.29 -1.97
N LEU A 148 11.69 -1.34 -2.60
CA LEU A 148 10.40 -1.16 -1.92
C LEU A 148 10.18 -2.21 -0.83
N GLU A 149 10.59 -3.44 -1.09
CA GLU A 149 10.52 -4.56 -0.15
C GLU A 149 11.26 -4.27 1.16
N SER A 150 12.44 -3.64 1.07
CA SER A 150 13.22 -3.26 2.26
C SER A 150 12.48 -2.24 3.11
N ARG A 151 11.85 -1.25 2.49
CA ARG A 151 11.02 -0.25 3.19
C ARG A 151 9.77 -0.91 3.79
N MET A 152 9.12 -1.81 3.04
CA MET A 152 7.96 -2.56 3.53
C MET A 152 8.32 -3.40 4.76
N VAL A 153 9.44 -4.15 4.73
CA VAL A 153 9.92 -4.93 5.88
C VAL A 153 10.21 -4.01 7.08
N TYR A 154 10.88 -2.89 6.87
CA TYR A 154 11.13 -1.92 7.94
C TYR A 154 9.83 -1.41 8.56
N ASN A 155 8.84 -1.03 7.74
CA ASN A 155 7.54 -0.57 8.22
C ASN A 155 6.81 -1.66 9.01
N MET A 156 6.82 -2.91 8.55
CA MET A 156 6.21 -4.03 9.27
C MET A 156 6.86 -4.27 10.64
N CYS A 157 8.18 -4.19 10.73
CA CYS A 157 8.89 -4.29 12.01
C CYS A 157 8.48 -3.16 12.98
N ARG A 158 8.32 -1.95 12.48
CA ARG A 158 7.84 -0.82 13.28
C ARG A 158 6.40 -1.02 13.76
N MET A 159 5.52 -1.56 12.93
CA MET A 159 4.15 -1.87 13.33
C MET A 159 4.08 -2.88 14.48
N VAL A 160 4.91 -3.91 14.46
CA VAL A 160 5.02 -4.89 15.56
C VAL A 160 5.59 -4.22 16.80
N SER A 161 6.68 -3.48 16.67
CA SER A 161 7.33 -2.78 17.80
C SER A 161 6.37 -1.81 18.50
N ARG A 162 5.55 -1.09 17.72
CA ARG A 162 4.56 -0.11 18.21
C ARG A 162 3.44 -0.73 19.06
N GLN A 163 3.24 -2.02 18.99
CA GLN A 163 2.24 -2.71 19.81
C GLN A 163 2.64 -2.80 21.29
N TYR A 164 3.93 -2.60 21.60
CA TYR A 164 4.37 -2.54 22.99
C TYR A 164 3.69 -1.37 23.72
N GLY A 165 3.11 -1.68 24.87
CA GLY A 165 2.38 -0.70 25.67
C GLY A 165 0.89 -0.53 25.28
N THR A 166 0.48 -0.97 24.10
CA THR A 166 -0.92 -0.93 23.62
C THR A 166 -1.54 -2.33 23.56
N GLU A 167 -1.00 -3.22 22.73
CA GLU A 167 -1.52 -4.58 22.55
C GLU A 167 -0.91 -5.54 23.59
N PHE A 168 0.37 -5.37 23.91
CA PHE A 168 1.05 -6.18 24.91
C PHE A 168 1.95 -5.36 25.82
N LYS A 169 2.24 -5.89 27.03
CA LYS A 169 3.11 -5.27 28.03
C LYS A 169 4.00 -6.33 28.67
N ASN A 170 5.15 -5.89 29.17
CA ASN A 170 6.15 -6.76 29.79
C ASN A 170 6.57 -7.90 28.84
N SER A 171 6.66 -9.13 29.34
CA SER A 171 7.08 -10.31 28.55
C SER A 171 5.93 -11.08 27.92
N ARG A 172 4.74 -10.48 27.77
CA ARG A 172 3.57 -11.14 27.17
C ARG A 172 3.59 -11.11 25.66
N TYR A 173 4.67 -11.58 25.04
CA TYR A 173 4.87 -11.57 23.59
C TYR A 173 3.83 -12.40 22.81
N GLY A 174 3.13 -13.36 23.44
CA GLY A 174 2.03 -14.09 22.81
C GLY A 174 0.79 -13.25 22.53
N GLU A 175 0.74 -12.00 23.00
CA GLU A 175 -0.36 -11.06 22.71
C GLU A 175 -0.09 -10.18 21.50
N ILE A 176 1.08 -10.31 20.86
CA ILE A 176 1.41 -9.58 19.63
C ILE A 176 0.43 -9.99 18.53
N LYS A 177 -0.21 -8.99 17.92
CA LYS A 177 -1.14 -9.16 16.83
C LYS A 177 -0.42 -9.15 15.50
N LYS A 178 -0.83 -10.04 14.58
CA LYS A 178 -0.34 -10.03 13.20
C LYS A 178 -0.64 -8.68 12.54
N CYS A 179 0.31 -8.19 11.75
CA CYS A 179 0.18 -6.97 10.97
C CYS A 179 0.25 -7.30 9.49
N TYR A 180 -0.59 -6.64 8.70
CA TYR A 180 -0.57 -6.69 7.25
C TYR A 180 -0.19 -5.32 6.69
N SER A 181 0.74 -5.28 5.75
CA SER A 181 1.14 -4.10 5.01
C SER A 181 0.94 -4.36 3.52
N ILE A 182 0.01 -3.64 2.90
CA ILE A 182 -0.35 -3.81 1.48
C ILE A 182 0.16 -2.58 0.73
N TRP A 183 0.99 -2.83 -0.26
CA TRP A 183 1.61 -1.80 -1.09
C TRP A 183 1.07 -1.89 -2.50
N ILE A 184 0.65 -0.74 -3.05
CA ILE A 184 0.14 -0.62 -4.41
C ILE A 184 1.09 0.27 -5.18
N CYS A 185 1.78 -0.29 -6.16
CA CYS A 185 2.71 0.40 -7.04
C CYS A 185 2.05 0.63 -8.40
N ASN A 186 1.84 1.89 -8.75
CA ASN A 186 1.04 2.28 -9.91
C ASN A 186 1.84 2.33 -11.23
N ASP A 187 3.18 2.43 -11.14
CA ASP A 187 4.06 2.53 -12.31
C ASP A 187 5.29 1.63 -12.15
N PRO A 188 5.11 0.29 -12.17
CA PRO A 188 6.21 -0.65 -12.07
C PRO A 188 7.01 -0.75 -13.37
N ALA A 189 8.19 -1.36 -13.29
CA ALA A 189 8.87 -1.85 -14.49
C ALA A 189 7.97 -2.85 -15.24
N GLN A 190 8.03 -2.84 -16.57
CA GLN A 190 7.13 -3.62 -17.43
C GLN A 190 7.13 -5.13 -17.10
N GLU A 191 8.28 -5.69 -16.75
CA GLU A 191 8.42 -7.08 -16.34
C GLU A 191 7.75 -7.44 -15.02
N CYS A 192 7.44 -6.43 -14.22
CA CYS A 192 6.76 -6.56 -12.91
C CYS A 192 5.26 -6.24 -12.98
N ALA A 193 4.74 -5.84 -14.13
CA ALA A 193 3.34 -5.44 -14.27
C ALA A 193 2.37 -6.58 -13.91
N ASN A 194 1.22 -6.20 -13.33
CA ASN A 194 0.15 -7.10 -12.89
C ASN A 194 0.68 -8.28 -12.06
N SER A 195 1.53 -7.98 -11.09
CA SER A 195 2.11 -8.95 -10.17
C SER A 195 1.69 -8.70 -8.74
N MET A 196 1.57 -9.77 -7.98
CA MET A 196 1.31 -9.72 -6.54
C MET A 196 2.28 -10.66 -5.83
N ASN A 197 3.07 -10.11 -4.93
CA ASN A 197 4.04 -10.85 -4.15
C ASN A 197 3.67 -10.79 -2.66
N HIS A 198 3.75 -11.92 -1.98
CA HIS A 198 3.49 -12.05 -0.55
C HIS A 198 4.78 -12.36 0.20
N TYR A 199 5.11 -11.51 1.15
CA TYR A 199 6.29 -11.61 2.02
C TYR A 199 5.83 -11.89 3.44
N HIS A 200 6.27 -13.02 4.00
CA HIS A 200 5.88 -13.45 5.34
C HIS A 200 6.95 -14.34 5.97
N ILE A 201 6.84 -14.61 7.26
CA ILE A 201 7.81 -15.45 7.97
C ILE A 201 7.40 -16.91 7.87
N THR A 202 8.33 -17.76 7.43
CA THR A 202 8.17 -19.21 7.35
C THR A 202 9.22 -19.92 8.17
N GLU A 203 8.90 -21.12 8.68
CA GLU A 203 9.82 -22.01 9.36
C GLU A 203 10.42 -23.01 8.36
N GLU A 204 11.74 -23.00 8.23
CA GLU A 204 12.49 -24.06 7.56
C GLU A 204 13.14 -24.97 8.60
N ARG A 205 12.87 -26.26 8.52
CA ARG A 205 13.47 -27.25 9.42
C ARG A 205 14.87 -27.60 8.98
N VAL A 206 15.86 -27.04 9.64
CA VAL A 206 17.28 -27.31 9.36
C VAL A 206 17.76 -28.61 10.03
N ALA A 207 17.28 -28.92 11.25
CA ALA A 207 17.61 -30.14 11.98
C ALA A 207 16.56 -30.49 13.04
N GLY A 208 16.49 -31.77 13.41
CA GLY A 208 15.59 -32.25 14.45
C GLY A 208 14.11 -32.33 14.02
N ASN A 209 13.20 -32.45 14.99
CA ASN A 209 11.77 -32.70 14.75
C ASN A 209 10.83 -31.62 15.35
N MET A 210 11.38 -30.49 15.79
CA MET A 210 10.56 -29.41 16.33
C MET A 210 9.68 -28.82 15.22
N LYS A 211 8.39 -28.65 15.52
CA LYS A 211 7.43 -27.92 14.70
C LYS A 211 6.68 -26.94 15.60
N ARG A 212 6.64 -25.71 15.20
CA ARG A 212 5.91 -24.65 15.92
C ARG A 212 4.63 -24.24 15.19
N ASN A 213 3.68 -23.68 15.95
CA ASN A 213 2.49 -23.09 15.36
C ASN A 213 2.87 -21.79 14.63
N PRO A 214 2.57 -21.62 13.34
CA PRO A 214 2.81 -20.39 12.59
C PRO A 214 2.27 -19.13 13.25
N GLU A 215 1.17 -19.21 13.97
CA GLU A 215 0.60 -18.08 14.73
C GLU A 215 1.59 -17.46 15.75
N ASN A 216 2.61 -18.19 16.16
CA ASN A 216 3.59 -17.69 17.12
C ASN A 216 4.75 -16.91 16.48
N TYR A 217 4.95 -16.99 15.16
CA TYR A 217 6.09 -16.36 14.48
C TYR A 217 5.74 -15.66 13.17
N ASP A 218 4.68 -16.06 12.47
CA ASP A 218 4.22 -15.40 11.24
C ASP A 218 3.35 -14.18 11.59
N LEU A 219 3.98 -13.20 12.24
CA LEU A 219 3.33 -12.00 12.78
C LEU A 219 3.36 -10.80 11.84
N ILE A 220 4.06 -10.91 10.73
CA ILE A 220 4.14 -9.86 9.70
C ILE A 220 3.82 -10.43 8.33
N SER A 221 3.07 -9.67 7.55
CA SER A 221 2.64 -10.05 6.20
C SER A 221 2.64 -8.83 5.30
N GLY A 222 3.57 -8.79 4.36
CA GLY A 222 3.69 -7.73 3.36
C GLY A 222 3.17 -8.20 2.02
N ILE A 223 2.32 -7.42 1.37
CA ILE A 223 1.81 -7.70 0.03
C ILE A 223 2.20 -6.53 -0.88
N LEU A 224 2.94 -6.81 -1.93
CA LEU A 224 3.28 -5.84 -2.96
C LEU A 224 2.48 -6.15 -4.21
N ILE A 225 1.62 -5.21 -4.60
CA ILE A 225 0.83 -5.25 -5.83
C ILE A 225 1.44 -4.26 -6.79
N THR A 226 1.78 -4.72 -7.99
CA THR A 226 2.25 -3.87 -9.07
C THR A 226 1.20 -3.87 -10.18
N LEU A 227 0.75 -2.68 -10.54
CA LEU A 227 -0.29 -2.52 -11.55
C LEU A 227 0.32 -2.49 -12.96
N GLY A 228 -0.50 -2.67 -13.96
CA GLY A 228 -0.13 -2.58 -15.38
C GLY A 228 -1.34 -2.13 -16.17
N ASP A 229 -1.24 -2.10 -17.47
CA ASP A 229 -2.33 -1.76 -18.38
C ASP A 229 -3.00 -3.01 -18.97
N GLU A 230 -4.09 -2.82 -19.72
CA GLU A 230 -4.87 -3.88 -20.38
C GLU A 230 -4.07 -4.73 -21.39
N LYS A 231 -2.91 -4.26 -21.84
CA LYS A 231 -2.02 -4.98 -22.76
C LYS A 231 -1.10 -5.96 -22.07
N GLN A 232 -1.03 -5.90 -20.74
CA GLN A 232 -0.21 -6.77 -19.93
C GLN A 232 -0.96 -8.07 -19.61
N GLU A 233 -0.20 -9.15 -19.42
CA GLU A 233 -0.77 -10.41 -18.93
C GLU A 233 -1.40 -10.22 -17.55
N ARG A 234 -2.42 -11.02 -17.23
CA ARG A 234 -3.12 -11.02 -15.93
C ARG A 234 -3.86 -9.71 -15.59
N TYR A 235 -4.20 -8.91 -16.59
CA TYR A 235 -5.01 -7.71 -16.38
C TYR A 235 -6.48 -8.09 -16.11
N GLU A 236 -6.75 -8.59 -14.89
CA GLU A 236 -8.07 -9.00 -14.44
C GLU A 236 -8.17 -8.88 -12.90
N GLY A 237 -9.36 -9.10 -12.35
CA GLY A 237 -9.59 -9.12 -10.92
C GLY A 237 -9.10 -7.86 -10.21
N ILE A 238 -8.28 -8.03 -9.18
CA ILE A 238 -7.80 -6.91 -8.36
C ILE A 238 -6.90 -5.94 -9.15
N PHE A 239 -6.12 -6.43 -10.12
CA PHE A 239 -5.23 -5.58 -10.91
C PHE A 239 -6.04 -4.61 -11.77
N LYS A 240 -7.00 -5.10 -12.55
CA LYS A 240 -7.89 -4.26 -13.35
C LYS A 240 -8.71 -3.31 -12.48
N MET A 241 -9.25 -3.80 -11.36
CA MET A 241 -10.04 -2.96 -10.45
C MET A 241 -9.22 -1.77 -9.93
N LEU A 242 -8.00 -2.02 -9.44
CA LEU A 242 -7.15 -0.98 -8.90
C LEU A 242 -6.64 -0.03 -9.99
N ASP A 243 -6.28 -0.55 -11.16
CA ASP A 243 -5.85 0.26 -12.29
C ASP A 243 -6.97 1.21 -12.75
N VAL A 244 -8.20 0.70 -12.95
CA VAL A 244 -9.37 1.51 -13.28
C VAL A 244 -9.65 2.55 -12.18
N LEU A 245 -9.63 2.14 -10.91
CA LEU A 245 -9.89 3.03 -9.78
C LEU A 245 -8.87 4.18 -9.73
N LEU A 246 -7.60 3.87 -9.91
CA LEU A 246 -6.48 4.80 -9.77
C LEU A 246 -6.05 5.45 -11.10
N SER A 247 -6.69 5.18 -12.21
CA SER A 247 -6.39 5.82 -13.48
C SER A 247 -6.66 7.33 -13.42
N ASN A 248 -5.75 8.15 -13.93
CA ASN A 248 -5.94 9.58 -14.14
C ASN A 248 -6.20 9.95 -15.62
N THR A 249 -6.33 8.94 -16.47
CA THR A 249 -6.54 9.11 -17.92
C THR A 249 -7.87 8.58 -18.39
N MET A 250 -8.51 7.71 -17.61
CA MET A 250 -9.82 7.13 -17.94
C MET A 250 -10.94 8.12 -17.58
N GLU A 251 -11.91 8.27 -18.46
CA GLU A 251 -13.08 9.10 -18.22
C GLU A 251 -13.90 8.59 -17.02
N ALA A 252 -14.39 9.52 -16.19
CA ALA A 252 -15.14 9.18 -14.97
C ALA A 252 -16.35 8.27 -15.22
N ALA A 253 -17.04 8.46 -16.36
CA ALA A 253 -18.19 7.64 -16.74
C ALA A 253 -17.80 6.17 -16.99
N ASP A 254 -16.67 5.93 -17.66
CA ASP A 254 -16.17 4.56 -17.91
C ASP A 254 -15.68 3.90 -16.63
N LYS A 255 -14.96 4.64 -15.77
CA LYS A 255 -14.58 4.15 -14.45
C LYS A 255 -15.80 3.68 -13.65
N LYS A 256 -16.81 4.54 -13.53
CA LYS A 256 -18.04 4.22 -12.78
C LYS A 256 -18.71 2.98 -13.33
N ARG A 257 -18.89 2.91 -14.64
CA ARG A 257 -19.51 1.76 -15.30
C ARG A 257 -18.76 0.46 -14.99
N ILE A 258 -17.44 0.44 -15.14
CA ILE A 258 -16.63 -0.77 -14.89
C ILE A 258 -16.68 -1.15 -13.42
N LEU A 259 -16.49 -0.20 -12.50
CA LEU A 259 -16.50 -0.45 -11.07
C LEU A 259 -17.86 -0.96 -10.56
N GLU A 260 -18.97 -0.43 -11.13
CA GLU A 260 -20.32 -0.87 -10.76
C GLU A 260 -20.69 -2.20 -11.41
N GLU A 261 -20.52 -2.35 -12.73
CA GLU A 261 -20.98 -3.52 -13.46
C GLU A 261 -20.13 -4.77 -13.22
N GLU A 262 -18.79 -4.63 -13.22
CA GLU A 262 -17.89 -5.77 -13.08
C GLU A 262 -17.56 -6.08 -11.60
N TYR A 263 -17.37 -5.03 -10.80
CA TYR A 263 -16.92 -5.20 -9.41
C TYR A 263 -18.01 -5.00 -8.37
N LYS A 264 -19.23 -4.62 -8.77
CA LYS A 264 -20.35 -4.38 -7.86
C LYS A 264 -20.01 -3.40 -6.73
N ILE A 265 -19.20 -2.38 -7.03
CA ILE A 265 -18.90 -1.31 -6.09
C ILE A 265 -20.07 -0.32 -6.10
N PRO A 266 -20.72 -0.04 -4.95
CA PRO A 266 -21.86 0.87 -4.91
C PRO A 266 -21.45 2.30 -5.29
N MET A 267 -22.10 2.87 -6.30
CA MET A 267 -21.89 4.24 -6.74
C MET A 267 -22.65 5.23 -5.83
N THR A 268 -22.25 5.31 -4.54
CA THR A 268 -22.81 6.29 -3.62
C THR A 268 -22.50 7.72 -4.09
N GLU A 269 -23.29 8.71 -3.66
CA GLU A 269 -23.06 10.11 -4.01
C GLU A 269 -21.64 10.58 -3.69
N LYS A 270 -21.13 10.19 -2.51
CA LYS A 270 -19.77 10.47 -2.07
C LYS A 270 -18.74 9.83 -2.99
N PHE A 271 -18.88 8.53 -3.29
CA PHE A 271 -17.95 7.79 -4.15
C PHE A 271 -17.95 8.34 -5.58
N ASN A 272 -19.12 8.65 -6.12
CA ASN A 272 -19.26 9.27 -7.43
C ASN A 272 -18.51 10.58 -7.54
N LYS A 273 -18.63 11.44 -6.52
CA LYS A 273 -17.92 12.72 -6.46
C LYS A 273 -16.41 12.52 -6.44
N GLU A 274 -15.91 11.60 -5.59
CA GLU A 274 -14.47 11.32 -5.52
C GLU A 274 -13.89 10.78 -6.85
N VAL A 275 -14.68 10.00 -7.60
CA VAL A 275 -14.29 9.51 -8.94
C VAL A 275 -14.27 10.65 -9.97
N GLU A 276 -15.17 11.64 -9.84
CA GLU A 276 -15.22 12.82 -10.72
C GLU A 276 -14.09 13.81 -10.45
N ASP A 277 -13.64 13.88 -9.19
CA ASP A 277 -12.58 14.81 -8.73
C ASP A 277 -11.15 14.32 -9.11
N MET A 278 -11.01 13.11 -9.66
CA MET A 278 -9.74 12.54 -10.14
C MET A 278 -9.44 12.92 -11.58
#